data_17a9b3a41f156eed1dbd0e38afbf7fd1
#
_entry.id   17a9b3a41f156eed1dbd0e38afbf7fd1
#
_cell.length_a   1.000
_cell.length_b   1.000
_cell.length_c   1.000
_cell.angle_alpha   90.00
_cell.angle_beta   90.00
_cell.angle_gamma   90.00
#
_symmetry.space_group_name_H-M   'P 1'
#
loop_
_entity.id
_entity.type
_entity.pdbx_description
1 polymer ?
#
loop_
_entity_poly.entity_id
_entity_poly.type
_entity_poly.pdbx_seq_one_letter_code
_entity_poly.pdbx_strand_id
1 'polypeptide(L)'
;MLELKGKYCKDCKIFTDNIEQEALSMVYHFLDNPMFEDAKIRIMPDVHAGKDIVVGFTVPFTDHVNPDHVGGDIGCSVSTAITDMPINPEDYPMIEKSIRESVRFGMSIQQKPVYPVADLYKHLQLRLQQARQQWPEMVGAMDVSEKGITAMLKRVDQKEHMFYNSIGTVGGGNHFVEVGVTPEGNYAFTVHCGSRNLGQKVWKCWKMEAGKLTGVANGFLVEDAMKGYITDMVVAQAYAEFNHQIIDRLVLEAICTGSGRKAHIVEQIYTTHNYIDFSMKMMRKGAVAAPAGRKLVIPFNMRDGLIIARGKGNDDWNQSAPHGAGRLLSRSDAKELIDLDEYRESMKGIYSTSVGTGTIDESPMAYKDPKEILRLIEDTVEVEYFIRPVINLKATNSYDSSVEIDVNEEQD
;
A
#
# COMPACT_ATOMS: atom_id res chain seq x y z
N MET A 1 9.51 4.22 -22.87
CA MET A 1 8.37 5.13 -22.57
C MET A 1 7.39 5.07 -23.75
N LEU A 2 6.09 4.97 -23.46
CA LEU A 2 5.01 4.99 -24.47
C LEU A 2 4.16 6.24 -24.29
N GLU A 3 3.83 6.90 -25.40
CA GLU A 3 2.86 8.00 -25.42
C GLU A 3 1.61 7.51 -26.13
N LEU A 4 0.47 7.58 -25.45
CA LEU A 4 -0.80 7.03 -25.91
C LEU A 4 -1.86 8.13 -26.00
N LYS A 5 -2.78 7.96 -26.95
CA LYS A 5 -3.92 8.84 -27.17
C LYS A 5 -5.16 7.98 -27.39
N GLY A 6 -6.19 8.21 -26.61
CA GLY A 6 -7.50 7.63 -26.80
C GLY A 6 -8.48 8.61 -27.44
N LYS A 7 -9.75 8.23 -27.44
CA LYS A 7 -10.84 9.08 -27.96
C LYS A 7 -10.97 10.38 -27.17
N TYR A 8 -10.90 10.33 -25.86
CA TYR A 8 -11.06 11.47 -24.96
C TYR A 8 -9.74 11.94 -24.36
N CYS A 9 -8.99 11.08 -23.70
CA CYS A 9 -7.70 11.44 -23.16
C CYS A 9 -6.63 11.51 -24.27
N LYS A 10 -5.96 12.67 -24.40
CA LYS A 10 -4.92 12.94 -25.42
C LYS A 10 -3.52 13.04 -24.82
N ASP A 11 -3.38 13.03 -23.51
CA ASP A 11 -2.10 13.20 -22.80
C ASP A 11 -1.90 12.06 -21.78
N CYS A 12 -1.50 10.89 -22.29
CA CYS A 12 -1.14 9.74 -21.47
C CYS A 12 0.29 9.28 -21.76
N LYS A 13 1.10 9.13 -20.71
CA LYS A 13 2.45 8.56 -20.78
C LYS A 13 2.57 7.37 -19.86
N ILE A 14 3.23 6.30 -20.36
CA ILE A 14 3.66 5.14 -19.57
C ILE A 14 5.18 5.15 -19.56
N PHE A 15 5.78 5.21 -18.37
CA PHE A 15 7.24 5.36 -18.21
C PHE A 15 8.01 4.04 -18.33
N THR A 16 7.47 3.10 -19.10
CA THR A 16 8.15 1.88 -19.53
C THR A 16 7.64 1.48 -20.91
N ASP A 17 8.35 0.61 -21.59
CA ASP A 17 7.94 -0.13 -22.79
C ASP A 17 7.68 -1.62 -22.48
N ASN A 18 8.01 -2.06 -21.26
CA ASN A 18 7.77 -3.39 -20.73
C ASN A 18 6.43 -3.40 -19.95
N ILE A 19 5.32 -3.53 -20.67
CA ILE A 19 3.96 -3.57 -20.11
C ILE A 19 3.22 -4.83 -20.59
N GLU A 20 2.52 -5.48 -19.70
CA GLU A 20 1.67 -6.62 -19.99
C GLU A 20 0.53 -6.24 -20.95
N GLN A 21 0.15 -7.16 -21.84
CA GLN A 21 -0.92 -6.93 -22.80
C GLN A 21 -2.26 -6.60 -22.14
N GLU A 22 -2.58 -7.25 -21.03
CA GLU A 22 -3.79 -6.99 -20.24
C GLU A 22 -3.78 -5.55 -19.69
N ALA A 23 -2.69 -5.14 -19.04
CA ALA A 23 -2.54 -3.77 -18.54
C ALA A 23 -2.62 -2.73 -19.66
N LEU A 24 -1.99 -2.98 -20.81
CA LEU A 24 -2.05 -2.09 -21.97
C LEU A 24 -3.48 -1.98 -22.52
N SER A 25 -4.21 -3.09 -22.59
CA SER A 25 -5.63 -3.11 -23.00
C SER A 25 -6.49 -2.28 -22.05
N MET A 26 -6.27 -2.40 -20.74
CA MET A 26 -6.96 -1.57 -19.73
C MET A 26 -6.67 -0.08 -19.95
N VAL A 27 -5.43 0.29 -20.27
CA VAL A 27 -5.07 1.69 -20.57
C VAL A 27 -5.88 2.21 -21.76
N TYR A 28 -5.92 1.52 -22.88
CA TYR A 28 -6.72 1.94 -24.03
C TYR A 28 -8.20 2.09 -23.68
N HIS A 29 -8.74 1.17 -22.88
CA HIS A 29 -10.14 1.22 -22.48
C HIS A 29 -10.48 2.50 -21.69
N PHE A 30 -9.67 2.89 -20.70
CA PHE A 30 -9.98 4.11 -19.95
C PHE A 30 -9.62 5.40 -20.69
N LEU A 31 -8.67 5.40 -21.63
CA LEU A 31 -8.40 6.57 -22.47
C LEU A 31 -9.59 6.93 -23.40
N ASP A 32 -10.45 5.96 -23.68
CA ASP A 32 -11.69 6.14 -24.45
C ASP A 32 -12.91 6.48 -23.57
N ASN A 33 -12.72 6.68 -22.28
CA ASN A 33 -13.77 7.10 -21.36
C ASN A 33 -13.85 8.62 -21.27
N PRO A 34 -15.07 9.23 -21.45
CA PRO A 34 -15.26 10.69 -21.35
C PRO A 34 -14.78 11.31 -20.02
N MET A 35 -14.77 10.52 -18.94
CA MET A 35 -14.26 10.95 -17.64
C MET A 35 -12.82 11.47 -17.68
N PHE A 36 -12.02 11.05 -18.67
CA PHE A 36 -10.63 11.45 -18.82
C PHE A 36 -10.42 12.46 -19.95
N GLU A 37 -11.48 13.18 -20.35
CA GLU A 37 -11.34 14.25 -21.32
C GLU A 37 -10.34 15.30 -20.79
N ASP A 38 -9.33 15.62 -21.61
CA ASP A 38 -8.22 16.54 -21.30
C ASP A 38 -7.39 16.18 -20.03
N ALA A 39 -7.53 14.96 -19.51
CA ALA A 39 -6.75 14.51 -18.36
C ALA A 39 -5.28 14.29 -18.70
N LYS A 40 -4.38 14.72 -17.80
CA LYS A 40 -2.95 14.42 -17.84
C LYS A 40 -2.68 13.11 -17.07
N ILE A 41 -2.67 11.98 -17.76
CA ILE A 41 -2.46 10.67 -17.16
C ILE A 41 -0.98 10.30 -17.22
N ARG A 42 -0.43 9.87 -16.09
CA ARG A 42 0.93 9.37 -15.97
C ARG A 42 0.93 8.02 -15.27
N ILE A 43 1.58 7.04 -15.90
CA ILE A 43 1.62 5.65 -15.44
C ILE A 43 3.07 5.28 -15.17
N MET A 44 3.32 4.85 -13.93
CA MET A 44 4.65 4.54 -13.41
C MET A 44 5.22 3.25 -14.04
N PRO A 45 6.56 3.05 -14.03
CA PRO A 45 7.19 1.91 -14.68
C PRO A 45 6.87 0.54 -14.04
N ASP A 46 6.41 0.52 -12.81
CA ASP A 46 5.92 -0.67 -12.11
C ASP A 46 4.50 -1.10 -12.50
N VAL A 47 3.96 -0.52 -13.58
CA VAL A 47 2.62 -0.79 -14.09
C VAL A 47 2.34 -2.28 -14.28
N HIS A 48 1.15 -2.70 -13.82
CA HIS A 48 0.58 -4.03 -14.03
C HIS A 48 -0.94 -3.96 -14.01
N ALA A 49 -1.61 -5.02 -14.44
CA ALA A 49 -3.06 -5.10 -14.42
C ALA A 49 -3.58 -4.96 -12.98
N GLY A 50 -4.63 -4.19 -12.82
CA GLY A 50 -5.34 -4.00 -11.56
C GLY A 50 -6.83 -4.25 -11.74
N LYS A 51 -7.60 -4.07 -10.69
CA LYS A 51 -9.06 -4.15 -10.81
C LYS A 51 -9.57 -2.83 -11.39
N ASP A 52 -10.23 -2.88 -12.55
CA ASP A 52 -10.86 -1.77 -13.28
C ASP A 52 -9.91 -0.68 -13.84
N ILE A 53 -8.75 -0.45 -13.22
CA ILE A 53 -7.71 0.45 -13.73
C ILE A 53 -6.33 -0.11 -13.33
N VAL A 54 -5.31 0.20 -14.11
CA VAL A 54 -3.93 -0.27 -13.84
C VAL A 54 -3.40 0.24 -12.51
N VAL A 55 -2.47 -0.48 -11.91
CA VAL A 55 -1.63 -0.04 -10.80
C VAL A 55 -0.45 0.76 -11.37
N GLY A 56 0.05 1.75 -10.65
CA GLY A 56 1.01 2.74 -11.14
C GLY A 56 0.34 4.00 -11.70
N PHE A 57 -0.98 4.12 -11.58
CA PHE A 57 -1.78 5.18 -12.18
C PHE A 57 -1.75 6.49 -11.38
N THR A 58 -1.61 7.62 -12.09
CA THR A 58 -1.75 8.96 -11.51
C THR A 58 -2.51 9.88 -12.45
N VAL A 59 -3.40 10.70 -11.89
CA VAL A 59 -4.17 11.71 -12.63
C VAL A 59 -4.50 12.90 -11.72
N PRO A 60 -4.43 14.15 -12.20
CA PRO A 60 -4.90 15.29 -11.44
C PRO A 60 -6.38 15.14 -11.07
N PHE A 61 -6.72 15.56 -9.86
CA PHE A 61 -8.09 15.53 -9.38
C PHE A 61 -8.92 16.61 -10.07
N THR A 62 -10.14 16.26 -10.41
CA THR A 62 -11.12 17.16 -11.05
C THR A 62 -12.39 17.29 -10.19
N ASP A 63 -13.54 17.45 -10.80
CA ASP A 63 -14.86 17.60 -10.18
C ASP A 63 -15.61 16.26 -9.99
N HIS A 64 -14.95 15.15 -10.26
CA HIS A 64 -15.51 13.82 -10.13
C HIS A 64 -14.46 12.81 -9.65
N VAL A 65 -14.89 11.70 -9.07
CA VAL A 65 -14.03 10.62 -8.62
C VAL A 65 -14.66 9.26 -8.89
N ASN A 66 -13.85 8.33 -9.38
CA ASN A 66 -14.20 6.92 -9.35
C ASN A 66 -13.42 6.26 -8.22
N PRO A 67 -14.07 5.53 -7.28
CA PRO A 67 -13.38 4.84 -6.19
C PRO A 67 -12.28 3.88 -6.67
N ASP A 68 -12.38 3.33 -7.88
CA ASP A 68 -11.37 2.45 -8.47
C ASP A 68 -10.03 3.15 -8.74
N HIS A 69 -10.01 4.47 -8.88
CA HIS A 69 -8.79 5.27 -9.06
C HIS A 69 -7.92 5.37 -7.79
N VAL A 70 -8.47 5.02 -6.63
CA VAL A 70 -7.75 4.83 -5.37
C VAL A 70 -7.60 3.33 -5.07
N GLY A 71 -8.66 2.54 -5.38
CA GLY A 71 -8.70 1.11 -5.15
C GLY A 71 -9.21 0.73 -3.76
N GLY A 72 -9.32 -0.57 -3.51
CA GLY A 72 -9.91 -1.10 -2.29
C GLY A 72 -8.99 -1.00 -1.07
N ASP A 73 -7.67 -1.07 -1.24
CA ASP A 73 -6.74 -0.87 -0.13
C ASP A 73 -6.39 0.61 0.04
N ILE A 74 -7.40 1.37 0.47
CA ILE A 74 -7.29 2.81 0.71
C ILE A 74 -6.21 3.09 1.75
N GLY A 75 -5.27 3.99 1.44
CA GLY A 75 -4.19 4.35 2.35
C GLY A 75 -3.12 3.27 2.50
N CYS A 76 -3.06 2.29 1.58
CA CYS A 76 -1.94 1.36 1.53
C CYS A 76 -0.62 2.13 1.47
N SER A 77 0.34 1.74 2.31
CA SER A 77 1.52 2.54 2.60
C SER A 77 2.70 1.65 2.97
N VAL A 78 3.88 2.23 2.85
CA VAL A 78 5.13 1.64 3.36
C VAL A 78 5.70 2.58 4.41
N SER A 79 5.95 2.05 5.62
CA SER A 79 6.69 2.71 6.69
C SER A 79 8.07 2.07 6.81
N THR A 80 9.13 2.87 6.80
CA THR A 80 10.50 2.39 7.06
C THR A 80 11.08 3.19 8.23
N ALA A 81 11.50 2.46 9.26
CA ALA A 81 12.14 3.02 10.45
C ALA A 81 13.61 2.58 10.50
N ILE A 82 14.51 3.54 10.66
CA ILE A 82 15.94 3.32 10.82
C ILE A 82 16.26 3.41 12.30
N THR A 83 17.03 2.45 12.81
CA THR A 83 17.40 2.39 14.24
C THR A 83 18.87 2.72 14.47
N ASP A 84 19.21 3.00 15.72
CA ASP A 84 20.60 3.16 16.19
C ASP A 84 21.28 1.84 16.58
N MET A 85 20.60 0.67 16.37
CA MET A 85 21.09 -0.62 16.78
C MET A 85 21.90 -1.30 15.66
N PRO A 86 23.19 -1.63 15.86
CA PRO A 86 23.97 -2.43 14.93
C PRO A 86 23.40 -3.85 14.77
N ILE A 87 23.47 -4.38 13.54
CA ILE A 87 22.98 -5.73 13.26
C ILE A 87 23.85 -6.80 13.93
N ASN A 88 23.21 -7.94 14.24
CA ASN A 88 23.87 -9.16 14.63
C ASN A 88 23.11 -10.37 14.03
N PRO A 89 23.69 -11.13 13.09
CA PRO A 89 23.01 -12.26 12.45
C PRO A 89 22.51 -13.36 13.40
N GLU A 90 23.12 -13.50 14.56
CA GLU A 90 22.70 -14.48 15.57
C GLU A 90 21.32 -14.16 16.17
N ASP A 91 20.88 -12.90 16.07
CA ASP A 91 19.59 -12.45 16.59
C ASP A 91 18.41 -12.78 15.67
N TYR A 92 18.65 -13.06 14.37
CA TYR A 92 17.59 -13.15 13.35
C TYR A 92 16.47 -14.14 13.69
N PRO A 93 16.74 -15.38 14.16
CA PRO A 93 15.69 -16.33 14.50
C PRO A 93 14.78 -15.84 15.64
N MET A 94 15.38 -15.19 16.64
CA MET A 94 14.63 -14.68 17.79
C MET A 94 13.88 -13.41 17.47
N ILE A 95 14.43 -12.54 16.62
CA ILE A 95 13.74 -11.34 16.12
C ILE A 95 12.51 -11.76 15.30
N GLU A 96 12.66 -12.66 14.31
CA GLU A 96 11.53 -13.13 13.51
C GLU A 96 10.44 -13.75 14.38
N LYS A 97 10.83 -14.64 15.31
CA LYS A 97 9.89 -15.26 16.25
C LYS A 97 9.13 -14.20 17.06
N SER A 98 9.83 -13.23 17.63
CA SER A 98 9.23 -12.16 18.44
C SER A 98 8.27 -11.29 17.63
N ILE A 99 8.59 -11.00 16.35
CA ILE A 99 7.69 -10.26 15.44
C ILE A 99 6.42 -11.07 15.20
N ARG A 100 6.52 -12.38 14.91
CA ARG A 100 5.34 -13.23 14.68
C ARG A 100 4.45 -13.41 15.92
N GLU A 101 5.02 -13.36 17.10
CA GLU A 101 4.26 -13.40 18.34
C GLU A 101 3.50 -12.10 18.62
N SER A 102 4.05 -10.96 18.19
CA SER A 102 3.50 -9.61 18.45
C SER A 102 2.56 -9.12 17.37
N VAL A 103 2.87 -9.42 16.09
CA VAL A 103 2.15 -8.90 14.91
C VAL A 103 1.46 -10.05 14.20
N ARG A 104 0.18 -9.85 13.80
CA ARG A 104 -0.59 -10.85 13.06
C ARG A 104 -0.46 -10.61 11.55
N PHE A 105 -0.48 -11.71 10.79
CA PHE A 105 -0.37 -11.73 9.33
C PHE A 105 -1.60 -12.40 8.70
N GLY A 106 -1.83 -12.15 7.42
CA GLY A 106 -2.93 -12.74 6.66
C GLY A 106 -4.30 -12.29 7.14
N MET A 107 -5.19 -13.25 7.28
CA MET A 107 -6.57 -13.06 7.77
C MET A 107 -6.64 -12.93 9.30
N SER A 108 -5.58 -13.30 10.01
CA SER A 108 -5.55 -13.27 11.47
C SER A 108 -5.58 -11.83 11.99
N ILE A 109 -6.41 -11.60 13.02
CA ILE A 109 -6.53 -10.32 13.73
C ILE A 109 -6.16 -10.49 15.19
N GLN A 110 -5.98 -9.39 15.90
CA GLN A 110 -5.76 -9.39 17.34
C GLN A 110 -7.02 -9.88 18.07
N GLN A 111 -6.87 -10.61 19.19
CA GLN A 111 -8.01 -11.04 20.00
C GLN A 111 -8.72 -9.87 20.68
N LYS A 112 -7.98 -8.81 20.99
CA LYS A 112 -8.46 -7.54 21.55
C LYS A 112 -7.57 -6.41 21.06
N PRO A 113 -8.01 -5.14 21.11
CA PRO A 113 -7.16 -4.00 20.77
C PRO A 113 -5.86 -4.01 21.57
N VAL A 114 -4.72 -3.86 20.87
CA VAL A 114 -3.36 -3.77 21.43
C VAL A 114 -2.91 -2.32 21.65
N TYR A 115 -3.88 -1.42 21.68
CA TYR A 115 -3.72 0.03 21.81
C TYR A 115 -4.90 0.62 22.61
N PRO A 116 -4.77 1.83 23.19
CA PRO A 116 -5.90 2.54 23.78
C PRO A 116 -6.88 3.00 22.68
N VAL A 117 -8.13 2.53 22.70
CA VAL A 117 -9.13 2.88 21.67
C VAL A 117 -9.36 4.39 21.56
N ALA A 118 -9.25 5.12 22.69
CA ALA A 118 -9.36 6.57 22.67
C ALA A 118 -8.29 7.27 21.81
N ASP A 119 -7.11 6.67 21.65
CA ASP A 119 -6.04 7.23 20.81
C ASP A 119 -6.37 7.07 19.31
N LEU A 120 -7.05 5.98 18.92
CA LEU A 120 -7.58 5.83 17.56
C LEU A 120 -8.55 6.98 17.25
N TYR A 121 -9.54 7.24 18.09
CA TYR A 121 -10.51 8.31 17.86
C TYR A 121 -9.84 9.69 17.76
N LYS A 122 -8.88 9.99 18.65
CA LYS A 122 -8.10 11.24 18.58
C LYS A 122 -7.35 11.36 17.25
N HIS A 123 -6.73 10.26 16.80
CA HIS A 123 -6.00 10.24 15.55
C HIS A 123 -6.93 10.47 14.34
N LEU A 124 -8.06 9.74 14.26
CA LEU A 124 -9.05 9.92 13.21
C LEU A 124 -9.59 11.36 13.18
N GLN A 125 -9.92 11.93 14.34
CA GLN A 125 -10.40 13.30 14.46
C GLN A 125 -9.37 14.32 13.97
N LEU A 126 -8.11 14.16 14.38
CA LEU A 126 -7.02 15.04 13.98
C LEU A 126 -6.84 15.02 12.45
N ARG A 127 -6.78 13.82 11.85
CA ARG A 127 -6.58 13.66 10.40
C ARG A 127 -7.76 14.19 9.59
N LEU A 128 -8.97 13.93 10.02
CA LEU A 128 -10.16 14.49 9.37
C LEU A 128 -10.19 16.03 9.45
N GLN A 129 -9.83 16.60 10.60
CA GLN A 129 -9.73 18.05 10.75
C GLN A 129 -8.65 18.66 9.84
N GLN A 130 -7.48 18.05 9.74
CA GLN A 130 -6.40 18.49 8.85
C GLN A 130 -6.82 18.42 7.37
N ALA A 131 -7.46 17.33 6.96
CA ALA A 131 -7.98 17.17 5.61
C ALA A 131 -9.02 18.23 5.25
N ARG A 132 -9.95 18.55 6.19
CA ARG A 132 -10.94 19.62 6.01
C ARG A 132 -10.31 21.01 5.95
N GLN A 133 -9.23 21.25 6.66
CA GLN A 133 -8.50 22.52 6.57
C GLN A 133 -7.79 22.68 5.22
N GLN A 134 -7.26 21.57 4.65
CA GLN A 134 -6.62 21.59 3.35
C GLN A 134 -7.62 21.71 2.19
N TRP A 135 -8.80 21.10 2.34
CA TRP A 135 -9.80 21.08 1.27
C TRP A 135 -11.24 21.10 1.80
N PRO A 136 -11.70 22.24 2.35
CA PRO A 136 -12.99 22.33 3.07
C PRO A 136 -14.20 22.03 2.20
N GLU A 137 -14.13 22.32 0.89
CA GLU A 137 -15.21 22.05 -0.05
C GLU A 137 -15.37 20.56 -0.38
N MET A 138 -14.30 19.74 -0.24
CA MET A 138 -14.28 18.33 -0.63
C MET A 138 -14.38 17.36 0.55
N VAL A 139 -14.03 17.78 1.76
CA VAL A 139 -14.08 16.91 2.95
C VAL A 139 -15.24 17.32 3.84
N GLY A 140 -16.23 16.44 3.99
CA GLY A 140 -17.41 16.64 4.82
C GLY A 140 -17.12 16.68 6.31
N ALA A 141 -18.10 17.15 7.09
CA ALA A 141 -18.10 16.95 8.52
C ALA A 141 -18.55 15.51 8.82
N MET A 142 -17.83 14.83 9.71
CA MET A 142 -18.20 13.52 10.22
C MET A 142 -17.97 13.49 11.73
N ASP A 143 -18.91 12.90 12.44
CA ASP A 143 -18.75 12.59 13.87
C ASP A 143 -17.80 11.39 14.00
N VAL A 144 -16.63 11.61 14.61
CA VAL A 144 -15.63 10.57 14.89
C VAL A 144 -15.66 10.08 16.34
N SER A 145 -16.74 10.37 17.08
CA SER A 145 -17.02 9.68 18.34
C SER A 145 -17.34 8.20 18.10
N GLU A 146 -17.37 7.41 19.16
CA GLU A 146 -17.78 6.01 19.08
C GLU A 146 -19.12 5.83 18.32
N LYS A 147 -20.12 6.66 18.64
CA LYS A 147 -21.43 6.64 17.96
C LYS A 147 -21.32 6.95 16.46
N GLY A 148 -20.54 7.94 16.08
CA GLY A 148 -20.35 8.33 14.69
C GLY A 148 -19.60 7.26 13.90
N ILE A 149 -18.54 6.69 14.47
CA ILE A 149 -17.80 5.58 13.86
C ILE A 149 -18.70 4.34 13.72
N THR A 150 -19.45 3.93 14.75
CA THR A 150 -20.43 2.83 14.64
C THR A 150 -21.43 3.06 13.50
N ALA A 151 -21.92 4.30 13.33
CA ALA A 151 -22.82 4.63 12.22
C ALA A 151 -22.14 4.49 10.84
N MET A 152 -20.88 4.92 10.71
CA MET A 152 -20.08 4.71 9.49
C MET A 152 -19.88 3.23 9.20
N LEU A 153 -19.41 2.45 10.19
CA LEU A 153 -19.16 1.02 10.04
C LEU A 153 -20.41 0.26 9.58
N LYS A 154 -21.58 0.58 10.17
CA LYS A 154 -22.86 0.02 9.74
C LYS A 154 -23.19 0.38 8.28
N ARG A 155 -22.95 1.63 7.85
CA ARG A 155 -23.23 2.09 6.48
C ARG A 155 -22.37 1.37 5.46
N VAL A 156 -21.08 1.14 5.75
CA VAL A 156 -20.14 0.46 4.84
C VAL A 156 -20.11 -1.07 5.06
N ASP A 157 -21.00 -1.64 5.90
CA ASP A 157 -21.07 -3.07 6.21
C ASP A 157 -19.77 -3.62 6.82
N GLN A 158 -19.13 -2.86 7.72
CA GLN A 158 -17.94 -3.28 8.46
C GLN A 158 -18.31 -3.74 9.87
N LYS A 159 -17.87 -4.94 10.27
CA LYS A 159 -18.06 -5.44 11.64
C LYS A 159 -17.15 -4.69 12.63
N GLU A 160 -17.69 -4.24 13.75
CA GLU A 160 -16.95 -3.45 14.76
C GLU A 160 -15.72 -4.18 15.31
N HIS A 161 -15.85 -5.48 15.65
CA HIS A 161 -14.70 -6.24 16.15
C HIS A 161 -13.57 -6.33 15.11
N MET A 162 -13.89 -6.44 13.80
CA MET A 162 -12.90 -6.40 12.74
C MET A 162 -12.21 -5.03 12.67
N PHE A 163 -12.96 -3.95 12.83
CA PHE A 163 -12.41 -2.59 12.85
C PHE A 163 -11.40 -2.41 13.99
N TYR A 164 -11.76 -2.77 15.22
CA TYR A 164 -10.87 -2.55 16.37
C TYR A 164 -9.70 -3.54 16.43
N ASN A 165 -9.93 -4.80 16.09
CA ASN A 165 -8.95 -5.86 16.28
C ASN A 165 -8.00 -6.04 15.07
N SER A 166 -8.27 -5.40 13.92
CA SER A 166 -7.33 -5.44 12.78
C SER A 166 -6.16 -4.46 12.92
N ILE A 167 -6.21 -3.50 13.84
CA ILE A 167 -5.06 -2.63 14.12
C ILE A 167 -3.97 -3.44 14.84
N GLY A 168 -2.71 -3.26 14.40
CA GLY A 168 -1.59 -4.09 14.81
C GLY A 168 -1.50 -5.39 14.00
N THR A 169 -2.07 -5.41 12.77
CA THR A 169 -2.01 -6.55 11.85
C THR A 169 -1.58 -6.11 10.46
N VAL A 170 -0.74 -6.91 9.79
CA VAL A 170 -0.14 -6.58 8.50
C VAL A 170 -1.06 -6.91 7.33
N GLY A 171 -1.71 -8.08 7.35
CA GLY A 171 -2.48 -8.60 6.23
C GLY A 171 -1.71 -9.63 5.41
N GLY A 172 -2.20 -9.90 4.22
CA GLY A 172 -1.67 -10.91 3.31
C GLY A 172 -1.30 -10.34 1.94
N GLY A 173 -1.06 -11.20 1.00
CA GLY A 173 -0.66 -10.83 -0.35
C GLY A 173 0.71 -10.15 -0.38
N ASN A 174 0.80 -8.98 -0.99
CA ASN A 174 2.03 -8.19 -1.09
C ASN A 174 2.45 -7.50 0.22
N HIS A 175 1.62 -7.52 1.26
CA HIS A 175 1.98 -6.96 2.56
C HIS A 175 3.10 -7.76 3.24
N PHE A 176 3.96 -7.06 4.00
CA PHE A 176 5.12 -7.69 4.63
C PHE A 176 5.64 -6.88 5.83
N VAL A 177 6.45 -7.53 6.65
CA VAL A 177 7.42 -6.91 7.54
C VAL A 177 8.80 -7.36 7.10
N GLU A 178 9.70 -6.42 6.87
CA GLU A 178 11.09 -6.68 6.50
C GLU A 178 12.01 -6.03 7.51
N VAL A 179 13.01 -6.77 8.00
CA VAL A 179 14.13 -6.18 8.72
C VAL A 179 15.34 -6.20 7.78
N GLY A 180 15.94 -5.05 7.61
CA GLY A 180 17.06 -4.84 6.71
C GLY A 180 18.24 -4.20 7.42
N VAL A 181 19.31 -4.01 6.66
CA VAL A 181 20.54 -3.35 7.11
C VAL A 181 20.82 -2.11 6.29
N THR A 182 21.06 -0.99 6.98
CA THR A 182 21.49 0.26 6.37
C THR A 182 22.97 0.19 5.92
N PRO A 183 23.45 1.12 5.07
CA PRO A 183 24.87 1.20 4.72
C PRO A 183 25.81 1.32 5.93
N GLU A 184 25.34 1.93 7.01
CA GLU A 184 26.08 2.11 8.27
C GLU A 184 26.11 0.85 9.13
N GLY A 185 25.36 -0.20 8.76
CA GLY A 185 25.32 -1.49 9.47
C GLY A 185 24.32 -1.54 10.60
N ASN A 186 23.35 -0.65 10.66
CA ASN A 186 22.28 -0.65 11.65
C ASN A 186 21.04 -1.38 11.14
N TYR A 187 20.22 -1.89 12.07
CA TYR A 187 18.89 -2.40 11.72
C TYR A 187 17.98 -1.27 11.22
N ALA A 188 17.31 -1.55 10.12
CA ALA A 188 16.11 -0.84 9.71
C ALA A 188 14.97 -1.85 9.62
N PHE A 189 13.73 -1.42 9.82
CA PHE A 189 12.59 -2.28 9.54
C PHE A 189 11.58 -1.54 8.68
N THR A 190 10.91 -2.30 7.81
CA THR A 190 9.92 -1.79 6.87
C THR A 190 8.64 -2.58 7.01
N VAL A 191 7.52 -1.87 7.07
CA VAL A 191 6.18 -2.43 7.14
C VAL A 191 5.40 -1.96 5.92
N HIS A 192 4.85 -2.89 5.16
CA HIS A 192 3.89 -2.63 4.11
C HIS A 192 2.53 -3.15 4.54
N CYS A 193 1.59 -2.25 4.78
CA CYS A 193 0.21 -2.58 5.10
C CYS A 193 -0.73 -1.43 4.74
N GLY A 194 -2.03 -1.58 4.98
CA GLY A 194 -3.05 -0.59 4.64
C GLY A 194 -4.19 -0.54 5.64
N SER A 195 -5.36 -0.12 5.16
CA SER A 195 -6.57 0.06 5.97
C SER A 195 -7.31 -1.24 6.27
N ARG A 196 -6.73 -2.37 5.96
CA ARG A 196 -7.32 -3.68 6.20
C ARG A 196 -8.70 -3.78 5.52
N ASN A 197 -9.62 -4.55 6.09
CA ASN A 197 -10.97 -4.71 5.55
C ASN A 197 -11.79 -3.39 5.49
N LEU A 198 -11.45 -2.37 6.31
CA LEU A 198 -12.16 -1.09 6.30
C LEU A 198 -12.10 -0.40 4.92
N GLY A 199 -10.92 -0.30 4.33
CA GLY A 199 -10.77 0.33 3.01
C GLY A 199 -11.55 -0.40 1.92
N GLN A 200 -11.53 -1.73 1.93
CA GLN A 200 -12.33 -2.57 1.02
C GLN A 200 -13.83 -2.29 1.17
N LYS A 201 -14.33 -2.19 2.39
CA LYS A 201 -15.74 -1.92 2.66
C LYS A 201 -16.16 -0.50 2.23
N VAL A 202 -15.31 0.49 2.48
CA VAL A 202 -15.51 1.88 2.00
C VAL A 202 -15.53 1.91 0.47
N TRP A 203 -14.52 1.32 -0.18
CA TRP A 203 -14.44 1.25 -1.64
C TRP A 203 -15.67 0.56 -2.25
N LYS A 204 -16.06 -0.63 -1.74
CA LYS A 204 -17.22 -1.39 -2.24
C LYS A 204 -18.53 -0.59 -2.10
N CYS A 205 -18.74 0.03 -0.94
CA CYS A 205 -19.93 0.86 -0.69
C CYS A 205 -20.07 1.99 -1.72
N TRP A 206 -19.00 2.75 -1.93
CA TRP A 206 -19.03 3.91 -2.81
C TRP A 206 -18.94 3.55 -4.30
N LYS A 207 -18.31 2.44 -4.67
CA LYS A 207 -18.36 1.90 -6.04
C LYS A 207 -19.79 1.49 -6.40
N MET A 208 -20.52 0.85 -5.50
CA MET A 208 -21.94 0.53 -5.72
C MET A 208 -22.79 1.79 -5.85
N GLU A 209 -22.51 2.83 -5.07
CA GLU A 209 -23.23 4.10 -5.18
C GLU A 209 -22.93 4.82 -6.50
N ALA A 210 -21.67 4.86 -6.95
CA ALA A 210 -21.28 5.38 -8.24
C ALA A 210 -22.02 4.66 -9.39
N GLY A 211 -22.10 3.33 -9.33
CA GLY A 211 -22.85 2.54 -10.31
C GLY A 211 -24.35 2.85 -10.34
N LYS A 212 -24.98 3.06 -9.20
CA LYS A 212 -26.39 3.48 -9.12
C LYS A 212 -26.63 4.86 -9.71
N LEU A 213 -25.77 5.83 -9.40
CA LEU A 213 -25.90 7.20 -9.85
C LEU A 213 -25.70 7.36 -11.35
N THR A 214 -24.77 6.61 -11.93
CA THR A 214 -24.41 6.73 -13.34
C THR A 214 -25.07 5.70 -14.25
N GLY A 215 -25.61 4.62 -13.68
CA GLY A 215 -26.18 3.50 -14.44
C GLY A 215 -25.14 2.60 -15.13
N VAL A 216 -23.86 2.78 -14.82
CA VAL A 216 -22.74 1.96 -15.36
C VAL A 216 -21.87 1.40 -14.25
N ALA A 217 -21.33 0.20 -14.44
CA ALA A 217 -20.55 -0.52 -13.39
C ALA A 217 -19.32 0.28 -12.93
N ASN A 218 -18.63 0.96 -13.85
CA ASN A 218 -17.47 1.79 -13.59
C ASN A 218 -17.85 3.27 -13.54
N GLY A 219 -18.89 3.58 -12.77
CA GLY A 219 -19.42 4.93 -12.61
C GLY A 219 -18.51 5.83 -11.78
N PHE A 220 -18.90 7.08 -11.66
CA PHE A 220 -18.19 8.08 -10.89
C PHE A 220 -19.13 8.83 -9.93
N LEU A 221 -18.54 9.48 -8.95
CA LEU A 221 -19.21 10.28 -7.94
C LEU A 221 -18.94 11.76 -8.19
N VAL A 222 -19.94 12.57 -7.99
CA VAL A 222 -19.91 14.04 -8.08
C VAL A 222 -20.55 14.65 -6.84
N GLU A 223 -20.35 15.95 -6.63
CA GLU A 223 -21.02 16.75 -5.61
C GLU A 223 -21.02 16.10 -4.21
N ASP A 224 -22.17 15.96 -3.58
CA ASP A 224 -22.30 15.43 -2.21
C ASP A 224 -21.86 13.95 -2.10
N ALA A 225 -22.09 13.15 -3.14
CA ALA A 225 -21.67 11.75 -3.15
C ALA A 225 -20.13 11.66 -3.21
N MET A 226 -19.47 12.47 -4.02
CA MET A 226 -18.01 12.58 -4.06
C MET A 226 -17.45 13.04 -2.71
N LYS A 227 -18.04 14.07 -2.12
CA LYS A 227 -17.67 14.58 -0.79
C LYS A 227 -17.83 13.51 0.30
N GLY A 228 -18.89 12.71 0.24
CA GLY A 228 -19.11 11.57 1.11
C GLY A 228 -18.00 10.53 1.01
N TYR A 229 -17.68 10.11 -0.22
CA TYR A 229 -16.58 9.18 -0.49
C TYR A 229 -15.24 9.69 0.02
N ILE A 230 -14.88 10.93 -0.31
CA ILE A 230 -13.61 11.52 0.11
C ILE A 230 -13.51 11.59 1.63
N THR A 231 -14.61 11.88 2.33
CA THR A 231 -14.64 11.90 3.80
C THR A 231 -14.37 10.51 4.39
N ASP A 232 -15.02 9.47 3.88
CA ASP A 232 -14.79 8.09 4.32
C ASP A 232 -13.39 7.58 3.95
N MET A 233 -12.89 7.97 2.76
CA MET A 233 -11.53 7.68 2.33
C MET A 233 -10.49 8.27 3.30
N VAL A 234 -10.68 9.51 3.74
CA VAL A 234 -9.82 10.16 4.75
C VAL A 234 -9.80 9.36 6.05
N VAL A 235 -10.97 8.89 6.51
CA VAL A 235 -11.05 8.06 7.72
C VAL A 235 -10.33 6.72 7.53
N ALA A 236 -10.52 6.06 6.38
CA ALA A 236 -9.82 4.81 6.08
C ALA A 236 -8.30 5.00 5.95
N GLN A 237 -7.85 6.11 5.35
CA GLN A 237 -6.43 6.45 5.26
C GLN A 237 -5.83 6.76 6.65
N ALA A 238 -6.53 7.52 7.48
CA ALA A 238 -6.11 7.79 8.86
C ALA A 238 -6.06 6.50 9.70
N TYR A 239 -7.00 5.60 9.48
CA TYR A 239 -6.99 4.26 10.10
C TYR A 239 -5.76 3.45 9.67
N ALA A 240 -5.41 3.44 8.37
CA ALA A 240 -4.21 2.78 7.87
C ALA A 240 -2.93 3.36 8.50
N GLU A 241 -2.83 4.68 8.60
CA GLU A 241 -1.70 5.35 9.24
C GLU A 241 -1.58 4.98 10.73
N PHE A 242 -2.71 4.93 11.45
CA PHE A 242 -2.70 4.50 12.85
C PHE A 242 -2.31 3.01 13.00
N ASN A 243 -2.76 2.16 12.07
CA ASN A 243 -2.34 0.77 12.01
C ASN A 243 -0.81 0.65 11.86
N HIS A 244 -0.19 1.41 10.96
CA HIS A 244 1.26 1.47 10.82
C HIS A 244 1.95 1.88 12.12
N GLN A 245 1.51 2.95 12.78
CA GLN A 245 2.10 3.40 14.04
C GLN A 245 2.09 2.30 15.12
N ILE A 246 1.02 1.52 15.19
CA ILE A 246 0.93 0.41 16.14
C ILE A 246 1.85 -0.75 15.72
N ILE A 247 1.88 -1.12 14.43
CA ILE A 247 2.77 -2.17 13.94
C ILE A 247 4.24 -1.78 14.12
N ASP A 248 4.62 -0.56 13.76
CA ASP A 248 6.00 -0.06 13.90
C ASP A 248 6.48 -0.15 15.35
N ARG A 249 5.62 0.23 16.31
CA ARG A 249 5.90 0.05 17.73
C ARG A 249 6.08 -1.41 18.11
N LEU A 250 5.17 -2.29 17.69
CA LEU A 250 5.24 -3.73 17.99
C LEU A 250 6.49 -4.38 17.38
N VAL A 251 6.87 -3.99 16.15
CA VAL A 251 8.07 -4.51 15.48
C VAL A 251 9.33 -4.03 16.20
N LEU A 252 9.42 -2.75 16.58
CA LEU A 252 10.56 -2.25 17.37
C LEU A 252 10.71 -2.98 18.71
N GLU A 253 9.61 -3.16 19.45
CA GLU A 253 9.58 -3.89 20.70
C GLU A 253 10.02 -5.35 20.48
N ALA A 254 9.61 -5.99 19.38
CA ALA A 254 9.98 -7.35 19.03
C ALA A 254 11.47 -7.47 18.65
N ILE A 255 12.03 -6.50 17.92
CA ILE A 255 13.47 -6.42 17.62
C ILE A 255 14.28 -6.30 18.93
N CYS A 256 13.86 -5.42 19.83
CA CYS A 256 14.51 -5.27 21.14
C CYS A 256 14.43 -6.55 21.96
N THR A 257 13.29 -7.22 21.99
CA THR A 257 13.08 -8.48 22.72
C THR A 257 13.92 -9.61 22.12
N GLY A 258 13.87 -9.78 20.79
CA GLY A 258 14.56 -10.87 20.09
C GLY A 258 16.09 -10.73 20.14
N SER A 259 16.61 -9.50 20.16
CA SER A 259 18.05 -9.24 20.27
C SER A 259 18.55 -9.11 21.71
N GLY A 260 17.65 -8.97 22.68
CA GLY A 260 18.02 -8.67 24.07
C GLY A 260 18.66 -7.28 24.27
N ARG A 261 18.54 -6.38 23.27
CA ARG A 261 19.16 -5.06 23.24
C ARG A 261 18.10 -3.95 23.10
N LYS A 262 18.44 -2.72 23.41
CA LYS A 262 17.57 -1.54 23.19
C LYS A 262 17.89 -0.88 21.87
N ALA A 263 16.86 -0.46 21.16
CA ALA A 263 16.95 0.31 19.93
C ALA A 263 16.04 1.55 20.02
N HIS A 264 16.46 2.62 19.36
CA HIS A 264 15.63 3.80 19.16
C HIS A 264 15.49 4.07 17.65
N ILE A 265 14.34 4.55 17.23
CA ILE A 265 14.16 5.02 15.86
C ILE A 265 14.85 6.39 15.74
N VAL A 266 15.80 6.49 14.82
CA VAL A 266 16.51 7.73 14.51
C VAL A 266 15.92 8.46 13.30
N GLU A 267 15.29 7.72 12.38
CA GLU A 267 14.55 8.27 11.26
C GLU A 267 13.37 7.37 10.91
N GLN A 268 12.24 7.97 10.52
CA GLN A 268 11.08 7.24 10.01
C GLN A 268 10.58 7.90 8.73
N ILE A 269 10.35 7.10 7.69
CA ILE A 269 9.87 7.52 6.39
C ILE A 269 8.55 6.81 6.12
N TYR A 270 7.50 7.57 5.82
CA TYR A 270 6.15 7.04 5.54
C TYR A 270 5.70 7.44 4.15
N THR A 271 5.29 6.47 3.34
CA THR A 271 4.99 6.65 1.92
C THR A 271 3.67 5.97 1.55
N THR A 272 2.64 6.75 1.26
CA THR A 272 1.31 6.26 0.84
C THR A 272 1.23 6.16 -0.68
N HIS A 273 0.53 5.15 -1.21
CA HIS A 273 0.44 4.91 -2.65
C HIS A 273 -0.98 4.62 -3.21
N ASN A 274 -2.02 4.57 -2.36
CA ASN A 274 -3.44 4.46 -2.76
C ASN A 274 -4.26 5.55 -2.07
N TYR A 275 -4.34 6.74 -2.68
CA TYR A 275 -4.96 7.89 -2.03
C TYR A 275 -5.22 9.07 -2.97
N ILE A 276 -5.95 10.06 -2.49
CA ILE A 276 -6.02 11.39 -3.08
C ILE A 276 -5.13 12.33 -2.26
N ASP A 277 -4.09 12.85 -2.90
CA ASP A 277 -3.19 13.84 -2.31
C ASP A 277 -3.84 15.22 -2.40
N PHE A 278 -4.30 15.75 -1.28
CA PHE A 278 -4.99 17.03 -1.24
C PHE A 278 -4.07 18.23 -1.47
N SER A 279 -2.80 18.11 -1.08
CA SER A 279 -1.81 19.18 -1.27
C SER A 279 -1.47 19.40 -2.74
N MET A 280 -1.44 18.30 -3.51
CA MET A 280 -1.12 18.29 -4.93
C MET A 280 -2.36 18.15 -5.82
N LYS A 281 -3.54 17.95 -5.24
CA LYS A 281 -4.78 17.62 -5.95
C LYS A 281 -4.58 16.49 -6.98
N MET A 282 -3.99 15.39 -6.52
CA MET A 282 -3.57 14.27 -7.35
C MET A 282 -4.14 12.95 -6.84
N MET A 283 -4.78 12.17 -7.70
CA MET A 283 -5.17 10.79 -7.41
C MET A 283 -4.03 9.84 -7.76
N ARG A 284 -3.74 8.89 -6.86
CA ARG A 284 -2.69 7.88 -7.02
C ARG A 284 -3.21 6.50 -6.66
N LYS A 285 -2.97 5.53 -7.55
CA LYS A 285 -3.19 4.10 -7.30
C LYS A 285 -1.91 3.33 -7.64
N GLY A 286 -1.25 2.80 -6.60
CA GLY A 286 0.05 2.15 -6.76
C GLY A 286 1.14 3.13 -7.23
N ALA A 287 1.08 4.37 -6.77
CA ALA A 287 2.09 5.38 -7.05
C ALA A 287 2.29 6.29 -5.84
N VAL A 288 3.51 6.74 -5.62
CA VAL A 288 3.89 7.59 -4.49
C VAL A 288 4.15 9.02 -4.93
N ALA A 289 3.91 9.98 -4.03
CA ALA A 289 4.28 11.38 -4.29
C ALA A 289 5.81 11.55 -4.22
N ALA A 290 6.36 12.20 -5.25
CA ALA A 290 7.79 12.50 -5.38
C ALA A 290 8.07 13.99 -5.66
N PRO A 291 7.49 14.94 -4.86
CA PRO A 291 7.83 16.34 -5.01
C PRO A 291 9.29 16.57 -4.63
N ALA A 292 9.87 17.69 -5.12
CA ALA A 292 11.28 18.00 -4.91
C ALA A 292 11.67 17.94 -3.42
N GLY A 293 12.71 17.17 -3.13
CA GLY A 293 13.29 17.05 -1.79
C GLY A 293 12.57 16.11 -0.82
N ARG A 294 11.39 15.58 -1.14
CA ARG A 294 10.66 14.64 -0.27
C ARG A 294 11.33 13.26 -0.30
N LYS A 295 11.64 12.71 0.88
CA LYS A 295 12.06 11.31 1.01
C LYS A 295 10.91 10.36 0.76
N LEU A 296 11.20 9.23 0.12
CA LEU A 296 10.25 8.17 -0.17
C LEU A 296 10.94 6.80 -0.18
N VAL A 297 10.15 5.75 -0.06
CA VAL A 297 10.59 4.36 -0.04
C VAL A 297 10.03 3.66 -1.28
N ILE A 298 10.88 2.90 -1.97
CA ILE A 298 10.46 2.01 -3.07
C ILE A 298 10.97 0.60 -2.78
N PRO A 299 10.12 -0.31 -2.27
CA PRO A 299 10.46 -1.71 -2.08
C PRO A 299 10.41 -2.47 -3.42
N PHE A 300 11.30 -3.43 -3.59
CA PHE A 300 11.34 -4.27 -4.79
C PHE A 300 10.67 -5.64 -4.55
N ASN A 301 11.33 -6.51 -3.83
CA ASN A 301 10.86 -7.85 -3.52
C ASN A 301 11.58 -8.41 -2.28
N MET A 302 11.24 -9.63 -1.85
CA MET A 302 11.76 -10.25 -0.63
C MET A 302 13.28 -10.41 -0.58
N ARG A 303 13.96 -10.44 -1.75
CA ARG A 303 15.42 -10.64 -1.89
C ARG A 303 16.17 -9.34 -2.08
N ASP A 304 15.63 -8.47 -2.90
CA ASP A 304 16.36 -7.29 -3.39
C ASP A 304 16.15 -6.06 -2.49
N GLY A 305 15.24 -6.16 -1.50
CA GLY A 305 15.00 -5.12 -0.49
C GLY A 305 14.36 -3.87 -1.06
N LEU A 306 14.87 -2.72 -0.65
CA LEU A 306 14.28 -1.43 -1.00
C LEU A 306 15.33 -0.32 -1.13
N ILE A 307 14.89 0.80 -1.72
CA ILE A 307 15.66 2.04 -1.74
C ILE A 307 14.98 3.12 -0.91
N ILE A 308 15.83 3.94 -0.28
CA ILE A 308 15.45 5.28 0.16
C ILE A 308 15.85 6.23 -0.95
N ALA A 309 14.90 7.04 -1.39
CA ALA A 309 15.10 7.97 -2.49
C ALA A 309 14.50 9.35 -2.16
N ARG A 310 14.88 10.34 -2.94
CA ARG A 310 14.39 11.70 -2.84
C ARG A 310 13.72 12.12 -4.14
N GLY A 311 12.50 12.64 -4.05
CA GLY A 311 11.75 13.13 -5.20
C GLY A 311 12.45 14.32 -5.86
N LYS A 312 12.39 14.38 -7.19
CA LYS A 312 12.91 15.49 -8.01
C LYS A 312 11.85 16.52 -8.37
N GLY A 313 10.56 16.25 -8.07
CA GLY A 313 9.46 17.16 -8.42
C GLY A 313 9.21 17.27 -9.91
N ASN A 314 9.39 16.18 -10.67
CA ASN A 314 9.23 16.18 -12.12
C ASN A 314 7.74 16.29 -12.51
N ASP A 315 7.33 17.42 -13.07
CA ASP A 315 5.94 17.67 -13.46
C ASP A 315 5.46 16.75 -14.59
N ASP A 316 6.37 16.29 -15.48
CA ASP A 316 5.99 15.33 -16.50
C ASP A 316 5.65 13.95 -15.94
N TRP A 317 6.04 13.65 -14.71
CA TRP A 317 5.69 12.47 -13.95
C TRP A 317 4.51 12.69 -12.98
N ASN A 318 3.77 13.79 -13.09
CA ASN A 318 2.80 14.20 -12.07
C ASN A 318 3.42 14.26 -10.66
N GLN A 319 4.72 14.61 -10.57
CA GLN A 319 5.53 14.59 -9.35
C GLN A 319 5.32 13.29 -8.56
N SER A 320 5.41 12.16 -9.25
CA SER A 320 5.13 10.83 -8.72
C SER A 320 6.25 9.86 -9.07
N ALA A 321 6.33 8.75 -8.33
CA ALA A 321 7.26 7.65 -8.55
C ALA A 321 6.53 6.30 -8.37
N PRO A 322 7.10 5.18 -8.83
CA PRO A 322 6.52 3.86 -8.57
C PRO A 322 6.48 3.56 -7.06
N HIS A 323 5.50 2.76 -6.66
CA HIS A 323 5.39 2.30 -5.27
C HIS A 323 6.20 1.04 -4.99
N GLY A 324 6.76 0.38 -6.02
CA GLY A 324 7.52 -0.85 -5.92
C GLY A 324 8.13 -1.27 -7.26
N ALA A 325 8.48 -2.54 -7.40
CA ALA A 325 9.00 -3.09 -8.66
C ALA A 325 7.90 -3.37 -9.70
N GLY A 326 6.68 -3.60 -9.27
CA GLY A 326 5.61 -4.11 -10.13
C GLY A 326 5.73 -5.61 -10.40
N ARG A 327 4.61 -6.24 -10.68
CA ARG A 327 4.58 -7.68 -10.96
C ARG A 327 4.94 -7.95 -12.42
N LEU A 328 5.66 -9.04 -12.64
CA LEU A 328 5.93 -9.62 -13.96
C LEU A 328 4.96 -10.75 -14.27
N LEU A 329 4.52 -11.49 -13.24
CA LEU A 329 3.58 -12.62 -13.36
C LEU A 329 2.33 -12.32 -12.53
N SER A 330 1.17 -12.73 -13.03
CA SER A 330 -0.04 -12.76 -12.21
C SER A 330 0.15 -13.71 -11.02
N ARG A 331 -0.71 -13.62 -9.99
CA ARG A 331 -0.62 -14.54 -8.84
C ARG A 331 -0.83 -16.00 -9.23
N SER A 332 -1.75 -16.27 -10.17
CA SER A 332 -2.02 -17.60 -10.70
C SER A 332 -0.82 -18.13 -11.47
N ASP A 333 -0.28 -17.34 -12.40
CA ASP A 333 0.86 -17.76 -13.23
C ASP A 333 2.11 -18.00 -12.38
N ALA A 334 2.35 -17.15 -11.38
CA ALA A 334 3.46 -17.33 -10.46
C ALA A 334 3.36 -18.66 -9.68
N LYS A 335 2.15 -19.06 -9.24
CA LYS A 335 1.92 -20.34 -8.57
C LYS A 335 2.11 -21.54 -9.48
N GLU A 336 1.87 -21.39 -10.76
CA GLU A 336 1.99 -22.46 -11.77
C GLU A 336 3.42 -22.57 -12.32
N LEU A 337 4.09 -21.43 -12.56
CA LEU A 337 5.34 -21.37 -13.32
C LEU A 337 6.59 -21.36 -12.46
N ILE A 338 6.51 -20.92 -11.21
CA ILE A 338 7.70 -20.77 -10.36
C ILE A 338 7.98 -22.08 -9.63
N ASP A 339 9.21 -22.58 -9.78
CA ASP A 339 9.69 -23.72 -9.03
C ASP A 339 10.03 -23.36 -7.57
N LEU A 340 9.61 -24.20 -6.62
CA LEU A 340 9.78 -23.94 -5.21
C LEU A 340 11.25 -23.99 -4.77
N ASP A 341 12.05 -24.85 -5.38
CA ASP A 341 13.48 -24.99 -5.02
C ASP A 341 14.28 -23.83 -5.60
N GLU A 342 13.92 -23.32 -6.80
CA GLU A 342 14.47 -22.05 -7.32
C GLU A 342 14.10 -20.87 -6.40
N TYR A 343 12.87 -20.83 -5.90
CA TYR A 343 12.46 -19.79 -4.95
C TYR A 343 13.29 -19.87 -3.66
N ARG A 344 13.46 -21.05 -3.08
CA ARG A 344 14.29 -21.25 -1.88
C ARG A 344 15.76 -20.85 -2.12
N GLU A 345 16.29 -21.23 -3.28
CA GLU A 345 17.65 -20.88 -3.68
C GLU A 345 17.83 -19.36 -3.80
N SER A 346 16.86 -18.68 -4.43
CA SER A 346 16.88 -17.22 -4.62
C SER A 346 16.87 -16.43 -3.31
N MET A 347 16.38 -17.04 -2.22
CA MET A 347 16.26 -16.43 -0.88
C MET A 347 17.44 -16.76 0.04
N LYS A 348 18.47 -17.46 -0.45
CA LYS A 348 19.67 -17.74 0.36
C LYS A 348 20.32 -16.45 0.87
N GLY A 349 20.64 -16.44 2.16
CA GLY A 349 21.22 -15.28 2.84
C GLY A 349 20.20 -14.37 3.52
N ILE A 350 18.89 -14.61 3.31
CA ILE A 350 17.81 -13.89 3.99
C ILE A 350 17.10 -14.88 4.91
N TYR A 351 17.00 -14.54 6.18
CA TYR A 351 16.27 -15.36 7.14
C TYR A 351 14.76 -15.17 6.96
N SER A 352 14.04 -16.24 6.66
CA SER A 352 12.59 -16.17 6.48
C SER A 352 11.93 -17.52 6.62
N THR A 353 11.03 -17.66 7.59
CA THR A 353 10.14 -18.84 7.69
C THR A 353 8.94 -18.75 6.77
N SER A 354 8.79 -17.65 6.03
CA SER A 354 7.71 -17.46 5.05
C SER A 354 7.96 -18.16 3.72
N VAL A 355 9.20 -18.55 3.40
CA VAL A 355 9.57 -19.11 2.10
C VAL A 355 8.98 -20.52 1.93
N GLY A 356 7.97 -20.64 1.05
CA GLY A 356 7.25 -21.88 0.86
C GLY A 356 6.15 -21.76 -0.20
N THR A 357 5.38 -22.82 -0.39
CA THR A 357 4.29 -22.86 -1.40
C THR A 357 3.23 -21.77 -1.18
N GLY A 358 2.97 -21.40 0.09
CA GLY A 358 1.99 -20.37 0.44
C GLY A 358 2.37 -18.94 0.05
N THR A 359 3.64 -18.71 -0.29
CA THR A 359 4.17 -17.39 -0.67
C THR A 359 4.90 -17.42 -2.02
N ILE A 360 4.74 -18.48 -2.80
CA ILE A 360 5.45 -18.64 -4.08
C ILE A 360 5.09 -17.52 -5.08
N ASP A 361 3.86 -17.03 -5.04
CA ASP A 361 3.40 -15.90 -5.82
C ASP A 361 3.98 -14.54 -5.38
N GLU A 362 4.70 -14.50 -4.27
CA GLU A 362 5.43 -13.34 -3.77
C GLU A 362 6.96 -13.50 -3.88
N SER A 363 7.41 -14.58 -4.52
CA SER A 363 8.84 -14.80 -4.76
C SER A 363 9.48 -13.69 -5.61
N PRO A 364 10.80 -13.48 -5.53
CA PRO A 364 11.49 -12.46 -6.34
C PRO A 364 11.24 -12.59 -7.84
N MET A 365 11.05 -13.82 -8.34
CA MET A 365 10.80 -14.09 -9.77
C MET A 365 9.43 -13.61 -10.27
N ALA A 366 8.50 -13.34 -9.36
CA ALA A 366 7.18 -12.81 -9.73
C ALA A 366 7.19 -11.29 -10.03
N TYR A 367 8.32 -10.61 -9.82
CA TYR A 367 8.46 -9.16 -9.92
C TYR A 367 9.42 -8.75 -11.03
N LYS A 368 9.26 -7.52 -11.55
CA LYS A 368 10.17 -6.92 -12.53
C LYS A 368 11.57 -6.76 -11.94
N ASP A 369 12.59 -6.76 -12.81
CA ASP A 369 13.98 -6.57 -12.37
C ASP A 369 14.17 -5.19 -11.73
N PRO A 370 14.65 -5.13 -10.47
CA PRO A 370 14.97 -3.86 -9.82
C PRO A 370 15.90 -2.95 -10.60
N LYS A 371 16.85 -3.51 -11.38
CA LYS A 371 17.77 -2.72 -12.22
C LYS A 371 17.03 -1.97 -13.33
N GLU A 372 16.02 -2.59 -13.92
CA GLU A 372 15.17 -1.93 -14.92
C GLU A 372 14.40 -0.77 -14.27
N ILE A 373 13.76 -1.00 -13.11
CA ILE A 373 13.04 0.05 -12.40
C ILE A 373 13.97 1.20 -12.03
N LEU A 374 15.14 0.92 -11.46
CA LEU A 374 16.13 1.94 -11.09
C LEU A 374 16.51 2.83 -12.27
N ARG A 375 16.79 2.24 -13.44
CA ARG A 375 17.11 2.98 -14.66
C ARG A 375 15.94 3.87 -15.14
N LEU A 376 14.71 3.37 -15.02
CA LEU A 376 13.53 4.09 -15.52
C LEU A 376 13.12 5.26 -14.62
N ILE A 377 13.44 5.24 -13.31
CA ILE A 377 13.01 6.26 -12.35
C ILE A 377 14.02 7.41 -12.17
N GLU A 378 15.14 7.39 -12.87
CA GLU A 378 16.20 8.42 -12.75
C GLU A 378 15.68 9.85 -12.99
N ASP A 379 14.64 10.02 -13.82
CA ASP A 379 14.06 11.33 -14.10
C ASP A 379 13.19 11.88 -12.97
N THR A 380 12.67 11.01 -12.08
CA THR A 380 11.70 11.41 -11.06
C THR A 380 12.22 11.32 -9.63
N VAL A 381 13.23 10.49 -9.36
CA VAL A 381 13.84 10.37 -8.03
C VAL A 381 15.36 10.32 -8.10
N GLU A 382 15.99 10.70 -6.99
CA GLU A 382 17.41 10.48 -6.71
C GLU A 382 17.53 9.40 -5.62
N VAL A 383 18.25 8.31 -5.93
CA VAL A 383 18.49 7.22 -4.97
C VAL A 383 19.51 7.66 -3.94
N GLU A 384 19.16 7.67 -2.65
CA GLU A 384 20.10 8.00 -1.59
C GLU A 384 20.90 6.75 -1.15
N TYR A 385 20.20 5.65 -0.84
CA TYR A 385 20.85 4.38 -0.48
C TYR A 385 19.89 3.20 -0.53
N PHE A 386 20.46 2.01 -0.44
CA PHE A 386 19.74 0.73 -0.37
C PHE A 386 19.65 0.25 1.08
N ILE A 387 18.50 -0.34 1.44
CA ILE A 387 18.35 -1.18 2.63
C ILE A 387 18.26 -2.63 2.14
N ARG A 388 19.24 -3.43 2.54
CA ARG A 388 19.30 -4.85 2.16
C ARG A 388 18.53 -5.68 3.17
N PRO A 389 17.63 -6.59 2.74
CA PRO A 389 16.87 -7.44 3.64
C PRO A 389 17.77 -8.45 4.33
N VAL A 390 17.51 -8.70 5.60
CA VAL A 390 18.15 -9.77 6.39
C VAL A 390 17.10 -10.70 7.00
N ILE A 391 15.88 -10.19 7.26
CA ILE A 391 14.73 -10.99 7.68
C ILE A 391 13.53 -10.50 6.85
N ASN A 392 12.74 -11.41 6.28
CA ASN A 392 11.50 -11.05 5.58
C ASN A 392 10.34 -11.93 6.04
N LEU A 393 9.23 -11.30 6.42
CA LEU A 393 8.04 -11.96 6.95
C LEU A 393 6.82 -11.61 6.09
N LYS A 394 6.17 -12.64 5.58
CA LYS A 394 4.88 -12.56 4.89
C LYS A 394 3.86 -13.47 5.55
N ALA A 395 2.59 -13.26 5.21
CA ALA A 395 1.54 -14.22 5.52
C ALA A 395 1.84 -15.54 4.80
N THR A 396 1.85 -16.64 5.55
CA THR A 396 1.84 -17.99 4.99
C THR A 396 0.41 -18.47 4.96
N ASN A 397 -0.04 -19.14 3.89
CA ASN A 397 -1.39 -19.69 3.77
C ASN A 397 -1.67 -20.88 4.74
N SER A 398 -0.78 -21.15 5.69
CA SER A 398 -1.08 -22.04 6.80
C SER A 398 -2.06 -21.31 7.73
N TYR A 399 -3.29 -21.76 7.72
CA TYR A 399 -4.32 -21.36 8.69
C TYR A 399 -3.75 -21.48 10.10
N ASP A 400 -3.53 -20.35 10.74
CA ASP A 400 -3.42 -20.32 12.18
C ASP A 400 -4.85 -20.45 12.72
N SER A 401 -5.21 -21.69 13.08
CA SER A 401 -6.56 -22.18 13.31
C SER A 401 -7.10 -21.76 14.68
N SER A 402 -7.26 -20.47 14.92
CA SER A 402 -7.90 -20.02 16.17
C SER A 402 -9.08 -19.05 16.03
N VAL A 403 -9.50 -18.72 14.81
CA VAL A 403 -10.76 -18.00 14.58
C VAL A 403 -11.39 -18.49 13.27
N GLU A 404 -12.53 -19.19 13.35
CA GLU A 404 -13.39 -19.47 12.20
C GLU A 404 -13.89 -18.13 11.66
N ILE A 405 -13.38 -17.72 10.50
CA ILE A 405 -13.90 -16.62 9.71
C ILE A 405 -14.65 -17.24 8.55
N ASP A 406 -15.87 -16.77 8.34
CA ASP A 406 -16.75 -17.17 7.24
C ASP A 406 -16.05 -16.98 5.89
N VAL A 407 -15.60 -18.08 5.29
CA VAL A 407 -14.63 -18.13 4.17
C VAL A 407 -15.30 -17.86 2.81
N ASN A 408 -16.59 -17.51 2.78
CA ASN A 408 -17.38 -17.45 1.53
C ASN A 408 -17.33 -16.11 0.78
N GLU A 409 -16.47 -15.15 1.11
CA GLU A 409 -16.47 -13.83 0.44
C GLU A 409 -15.13 -13.34 -0.16
N GLU A 410 -14.08 -14.18 -0.27
CA GLU A 410 -12.80 -13.74 -0.84
C GLU A 410 -12.27 -14.60 -2.00
N GLN A 411 -13.17 -15.11 -2.84
CA GLN A 411 -12.79 -15.55 -4.19
C GLN A 411 -13.61 -14.72 -5.18
N ASP A 412 -13.04 -13.54 -5.58
CA ASP A 412 -13.20 -12.97 -6.93
C ASP A 412 -12.28 -11.72 -7.07
#